data_189af2cc6371349eaf9dbb2894889dde
#
_entry.id   189af2cc6371349eaf9dbb2894889dde
#
_cell.length_a   1.000
_cell.length_b   1.000
_cell.length_c   1.000
_cell.angle_alpha   90.00
_cell.angle_beta   90.00
_cell.angle_gamma   90.00
#
_symmetry.space_group_name_H-M   'P 1'
#
loop_
_entity.id
_entity.type
_entity.pdbx_description
1 polymer ?
#
loop_
_entity_poly.entity_id
_entity_poly.type
_entity_poly.pdbx_seq_one_letter_code
_entity_poly.pdbx_strand_id
1 'polypeptide(L)'
;MNRRSTYLVMLIFSLSVSMSVYAANAPGSALYVSTHGSDSNPGTKDKPLLTVQRAADVAKPGDTIHIRGGKYCERVVVTSSGNATQGYITFRSEPGETAVLDGSCLTPEVGDSPMVALRNANYVKIEHLEIGNYRTADPTRVPAGIRVYGHGSHIEIRDNNVHNIEQTYQGREGPGRGANGFGIAVYGTDAATPISDLIVDRNEVHNLQTGSSESLVLNGNVTKFRVTRNRVHNNNNIGIDIIGFEHTASDPSVDRARDGVVADNHVYDITSRGNPAYGNDANSDGIYVDGGTRVVIERNIVNNVDFGIELASEHFHRNTSHIIARNNLIYSCHTAGISLGGYDEKRGNTHDTIIVNNTLYKNDAWHTGTGEVQMQFYLRNNIFKNNIVYIGDSNQALRSRSGRMDPNTPTVTFDHNVYYSPAGANAVKWSLDGKDYASFQEYVKATGEDRDSKFADPNFVNPTAHNFHLKKNSPAIGSGVNLGKDIVGSEDLEGNPRCTNSKIDVGCYEMR
;
A
#
# COMPACT_ATOMS: atom_id res chain seq x y z
N MET A 1 -12.39 -74.41 54.45
CA MET A 1 -12.65 -73.00 54.76
C MET A 1 -11.37 -72.24 54.43
N ASN A 2 -11.26 -71.72 53.20
CA ASN A 2 -10.11 -71.00 52.73
C ASN A 2 -10.46 -69.50 52.56
N ARG A 3 -9.84 -68.66 53.36
CA ARG A 3 -9.85 -67.21 53.18
C ARG A 3 -8.81 -66.79 52.15
N ARG A 4 -9.23 -66.23 51.03
CA ARG A 4 -8.33 -65.53 50.05
C ARG A 4 -8.20 -64.07 50.45
N SER A 5 -7.02 -63.69 50.82
CA SER A 5 -6.64 -62.25 50.96
C SER A 5 -6.32 -61.65 49.60
N THR A 6 -7.05 -60.62 49.25
CA THR A 6 -6.81 -59.84 48.03
C THR A 6 -5.92 -58.65 48.37
N TYR A 7 -4.71 -58.62 47.85
CA TYR A 7 -3.82 -57.44 47.95
C TYR A 7 -4.17 -56.45 46.85
N LEU A 8 -4.55 -55.26 47.24
CA LEU A 8 -4.78 -54.09 46.36
C LEU A 8 -3.42 -53.37 46.12
N VAL A 9 -2.86 -53.51 44.94
CA VAL A 9 -1.65 -52.78 44.53
C VAL A 9 -2.09 -51.43 44.06
N MET A 10 -1.79 -50.36 44.82
CA MET A 10 -1.98 -48.99 44.46
C MET A 10 -0.80 -48.50 43.59
N LEU A 11 -0.99 -48.37 42.28
CA LEU A 11 -0.04 -47.74 41.39
C LEU A 11 -0.13 -46.20 41.56
N ILE A 12 0.89 -45.61 42.14
CA ILE A 12 1.05 -44.15 42.20
C ILE A 12 1.70 -43.73 40.88
N PHE A 13 0.93 -43.12 39.99
CA PHE A 13 1.43 -42.38 38.83
C PHE A 13 1.95 -41.01 39.28
N SER A 14 3.26 -40.88 39.37
CA SER A 14 3.86 -39.56 39.55
C SER A 14 3.88 -38.83 38.18
N LEU A 15 2.97 -37.83 38.03
CA LEU A 15 3.00 -36.90 36.91
C LEU A 15 4.15 -35.94 37.14
N SER A 16 5.29 -36.16 36.47
CA SER A 16 6.33 -35.15 36.37
C SER A 16 5.93 -34.12 35.35
N VAL A 17 5.41 -32.96 35.81
CA VAL A 17 5.23 -31.75 35.00
C VAL A 17 6.63 -31.20 34.75
N SER A 18 7.15 -31.45 33.57
CA SER A 18 8.34 -30.74 33.07
C SER A 18 7.90 -29.28 32.77
N MET A 19 8.14 -28.38 33.70
CA MET A 19 8.16 -26.95 33.42
C MET A 19 9.30 -26.71 32.43
N SER A 20 8.93 -26.48 31.16
CA SER A 20 9.83 -25.88 30.19
C SER A 20 10.11 -24.45 30.68
N VAL A 21 11.23 -24.26 31.33
CA VAL A 21 11.76 -22.92 31.58
C VAL A 21 12.07 -22.34 30.22
N TYR A 22 11.18 -21.47 29.71
CA TYR A 22 11.56 -20.59 28.62
C TYR A 22 12.71 -19.75 29.16
N ALA A 23 13.92 -20.03 28.71
CA ALA A 23 15.07 -19.18 28.96
C ALA A 23 14.69 -17.79 28.42
N ALA A 24 14.56 -16.80 29.30
CA ALA A 24 14.45 -15.43 28.89
C ALA A 24 15.69 -15.16 28.02
N ASN A 25 15.47 -14.84 26.73
CA ASN A 25 16.54 -14.49 25.83
C ASN A 25 17.40 -13.41 26.48
N ALA A 26 18.71 -13.59 26.50
CA ALA A 26 19.61 -12.53 26.91
C ALA A 26 19.30 -11.31 26.01
N PRO A 27 19.07 -10.11 26.56
CA PRO A 27 18.87 -8.93 25.76
C PRO A 27 20.07 -8.76 24.82
N GLY A 28 19.81 -8.45 23.53
CA GLY A 28 20.88 -8.16 22.56
C GLY A 28 21.73 -6.99 23.07
N SER A 29 22.92 -6.86 22.54
CA SER A 29 23.83 -5.77 22.91
C SER A 29 23.33 -4.43 22.32
N ALA A 30 23.63 -3.35 23.01
CA ALA A 30 23.48 -2.00 22.46
C ALA A 30 24.79 -1.57 21.80
N LEU A 31 24.75 -1.28 20.50
CA LEU A 31 25.84 -0.65 19.77
C LEU A 31 25.51 0.83 19.54
N TYR A 32 26.49 1.68 19.71
CA TYR A 32 26.33 3.12 19.51
C TYR A 32 27.17 3.63 18.35
N VAL A 33 26.57 4.49 17.54
CA VAL A 33 27.21 5.18 16.43
C VAL A 33 27.12 6.68 16.68
N SER A 34 28.18 7.41 16.41
CA SER A 34 28.23 8.87 16.56
C SER A 34 29.17 9.50 15.54
N THR A 35 28.80 10.66 15.00
CA THR A 35 29.66 11.47 14.10
C THR A 35 31.01 11.87 14.73
N HIS A 36 31.15 11.70 16.04
CA HIS A 36 32.38 11.91 16.80
C HIS A 36 33.03 10.60 17.27
N GLY A 37 32.57 9.46 16.76
CA GLY A 37 33.07 8.13 17.08
C GLY A 37 34.34 7.74 16.33
N SER A 38 34.66 6.45 16.40
CA SER A 38 35.72 5.82 15.60
C SER A 38 35.38 4.37 15.33
N ASP A 39 35.58 3.90 14.09
CA ASP A 39 35.31 2.50 13.72
C ASP A 39 36.29 1.48 14.34
N SER A 40 37.32 1.97 15.01
CA SER A 40 38.19 1.17 15.87
C SER A 40 37.66 1.01 17.31
N ASN A 41 36.61 1.72 17.66
CA ASN A 41 35.98 1.64 18.99
C ASN A 41 35.13 0.37 19.13
N PRO A 42 34.81 -0.09 20.34
CA PRO A 42 33.99 -1.26 20.59
C PRO A 42 32.48 -1.03 20.34
N GLY A 43 32.03 0.20 20.08
CA GLY A 43 30.61 0.55 19.89
C GLY A 43 29.84 0.73 21.19
N THR A 44 30.51 0.96 22.34
CA THR A 44 29.81 1.32 23.59
C THR A 44 29.36 2.76 23.58
N LYS A 45 28.46 3.12 24.49
CA LYS A 45 27.94 4.51 24.60
C LYS A 45 29.07 5.55 24.76
N ASP A 46 30.11 5.24 25.52
CA ASP A 46 31.27 6.13 25.78
C ASP A 46 32.34 6.06 24.69
N LYS A 47 32.35 4.97 23.91
CA LYS A 47 33.27 4.73 22.77
C LYS A 47 32.48 4.26 21.56
N PRO A 48 31.67 5.15 20.95
CA PRO A 48 30.83 4.78 19.82
C PRO A 48 31.64 4.54 18.55
N LEU A 49 31.06 3.78 17.62
CA LEU A 49 31.54 3.65 16.24
C LEU A 49 31.34 4.98 15.51
N LEU A 50 32.05 5.18 14.41
CA LEU A 50 31.92 6.37 13.57
C LEU A 50 30.82 6.20 12.53
N THR A 51 30.74 5.05 11.87
CA THR A 51 29.87 4.80 10.75
C THR A 51 28.75 3.81 11.07
N VAL A 52 27.58 4.04 10.48
CA VAL A 52 26.45 3.12 10.57
C VAL A 52 26.80 1.81 9.83
N GLN A 53 27.55 1.90 8.72
CA GLN A 53 28.03 0.71 8.00
C GLN A 53 28.88 -0.19 8.90
N ARG A 54 29.80 0.37 9.67
CA ARG A 54 30.61 -0.43 10.59
C ARG A 54 29.75 -1.13 11.65
N ALA A 55 28.71 -0.46 12.15
CA ALA A 55 27.77 -1.10 13.06
C ALA A 55 27.00 -2.26 12.39
N ALA A 56 26.58 -2.07 11.13
CA ALA A 56 25.91 -3.13 10.34
C ALA A 56 26.82 -4.34 10.14
N ASP A 57 28.13 -4.13 9.91
CA ASP A 57 29.10 -5.20 9.69
C ASP A 57 29.36 -6.06 10.92
N VAL A 58 29.23 -5.50 12.13
CA VAL A 58 29.53 -6.21 13.38
C VAL A 58 28.29 -6.62 14.17
N ALA A 59 27.10 -6.17 13.75
CA ALA A 59 25.83 -6.47 14.41
C ALA A 59 25.53 -7.97 14.46
N LYS A 60 25.00 -8.41 15.59
CA LYS A 60 24.59 -9.79 15.85
C LYS A 60 23.08 -9.85 16.10
N PRO A 61 22.47 -11.03 15.95
CA PRO A 61 21.05 -11.21 16.28
C PRO A 61 20.71 -10.68 17.67
N GLY A 62 19.67 -9.86 17.75
CA GLY A 62 19.21 -9.22 18.99
C GLY A 62 19.80 -7.83 19.26
N ASP A 63 20.84 -7.41 18.55
CA ASP A 63 21.50 -6.13 18.79
C ASP A 63 20.62 -4.95 18.37
N THR A 64 20.71 -3.86 19.16
CA THR A 64 20.14 -2.55 18.79
C THR A 64 21.27 -1.57 18.53
N ILE A 65 21.28 -1.02 17.33
CA ILE A 65 22.19 0.02 16.87
C ILE A 65 21.56 1.38 17.15
N HIS A 66 22.06 2.08 18.15
CA HIS A 66 21.68 3.43 18.55
C HIS A 66 22.50 4.46 17.78
N ILE A 67 21.91 5.08 16.77
CA ILE A 67 22.57 6.09 15.95
C ILE A 67 22.29 7.45 16.58
N ARG A 68 23.37 8.08 17.07
CA ARG A 68 23.30 9.40 17.72
C ARG A 68 22.89 10.48 16.72
N GLY A 69 22.31 11.55 17.21
CA GLY A 69 21.94 12.70 16.38
C GLY A 69 23.13 13.27 15.60
N GLY A 70 22.86 13.60 14.34
CA GLY A 70 23.86 14.15 13.43
C GLY A 70 23.63 13.69 11.99
N LYS A 71 24.47 14.22 11.08
CA LYS A 71 24.43 13.89 9.66
C LYS A 71 25.50 12.87 9.31
N TYR A 72 25.08 11.75 8.77
CA TYR A 72 25.94 10.66 8.32
C TYR A 72 25.96 10.63 6.79
N CYS A 73 27.10 10.92 6.23
CA CYS A 73 27.33 10.94 4.78
C CYS A 73 27.77 9.56 4.30
N GLU A 74 26.88 8.60 4.34
CA GLU A 74 27.19 7.22 3.98
C GLU A 74 25.95 6.50 3.44
N ARG A 75 26.21 5.43 2.67
CA ARG A 75 25.22 4.42 2.33
C ARG A 75 25.45 3.19 3.18
N VAL A 76 24.37 2.56 3.62
CA VAL A 76 24.42 1.42 4.54
C VAL A 76 23.90 0.16 3.85
N VAL A 77 24.71 -0.89 3.83
CA VAL A 77 24.30 -2.20 3.32
C VAL A 77 24.24 -3.20 4.47
N VAL A 78 23.03 -3.68 4.77
CA VAL A 78 22.77 -4.66 5.81
C VAL A 78 22.66 -6.04 5.17
N THR A 79 23.60 -6.93 5.47
CA THR A 79 23.59 -8.34 5.08
C THR A 79 23.47 -9.27 6.29
N SER A 80 23.63 -8.72 7.50
CA SER A 80 23.46 -9.45 8.75
C SER A 80 21.97 -9.66 9.03
N SER A 81 21.64 -10.75 9.70
CA SER A 81 20.27 -11.12 10.06
C SER A 81 20.14 -11.38 11.55
N GLY A 82 18.99 -10.99 12.11
CA GLY A 82 18.52 -11.52 13.37
C GLY A 82 17.95 -12.94 13.21
N ASN A 83 17.29 -13.44 14.23
CA ASN A 83 16.61 -14.74 14.18
C ASN A 83 15.49 -14.82 15.23
N ALA A 84 14.68 -15.88 15.16
CA ALA A 84 13.54 -16.07 16.06
C ALA A 84 13.94 -16.24 17.55
N THR A 85 15.14 -16.69 17.83
CA THR A 85 15.61 -16.99 19.20
C THR A 85 16.19 -15.74 19.89
N GLN A 86 17.02 -14.99 19.17
CA GLN A 86 17.74 -13.84 19.72
C GLN A 86 17.06 -12.50 19.38
N GLY A 87 16.16 -12.49 18.38
CA GLY A 87 15.40 -11.31 17.98
C GLY A 87 15.99 -10.58 16.78
N TYR A 88 15.48 -9.38 16.58
CA TYR A 88 15.82 -8.50 15.48
C TYR A 88 17.19 -7.84 15.67
N ILE A 89 17.85 -7.53 14.56
CA ILE A 89 18.85 -6.46 14.53
C ILE A 89 18.09 -5.17 14.23
N THR A 90 18.20 -4.18 15.11
CA THR A 90 17.44 -2.93 15.01
C THR A 90 18.36 -1.74 14.80
N PHE A 91 18.16 -0.99 13.73
CA PHE A 91 18.83 0.29 13.46
C PHE A 91 17.85 1.42 13.77
N ARG A 92 18.22 2.32 14.66
CA ARG A 92 17.36 3.42 15.07
C ARG A 92 18.12 4.64 15.55
N SER A 93 17.51 5.81 15.44
CA SER A 93 18.01 6.98 16.16
C SER A 93 18.01 6.74 17.66
N GLU A 94 19.01 7.28 18.35
CA GLU A 94 18.99 7.33 19.83
C GLU A 94 17.75 8.10 20.29
N PRO A 95 17.00 7.60 21.29
CA PRO A 95 15.78 8.26 21.75
C PRO A 95 15.97 9.74 22.08
N GLY A 96 15.14 10.60 21.47
CA GLY A 96 15.21 12.05 21.62
C GLY A 96 16.26 12.74 20.73
N GLU A 97 16.96 12.00 19.87
CA GLU A 97 17.90 12.52 18.89
C GLU A 97 17.43 12.21 17.46
N THR A 98 17.89 12.99 16.48
CA THR A 98 17.60 12.74 15.05
C THR A 98 18.89 12.37 14.33
N ALA A 99 18.97 11.14 13.86
CA ALA A 99 20.04 10.67 12.99
C ALA A 99 19.60 10.83 11.53
N VAL A 100 20.41 11.50 10.73
CA VAL A 100 20.13 11.78 9.31
C VAL A 100 21.15 11.04 8.43
N LEU A 101 20.70 10.09 7.65
CA LEU A 101 21.49 9.57 6.53
C LEU A 101 21.35 10.57 5.37
N ASP A 102 22.33 11.44 5.21
CA ASP A 102 22.29 12.59 4.29
C ASP A 102 23.07 12.29 3.01
N GLY A 103 22.33 12.12 1.90
CA GLY A 103 22.90 11.86 0.59
C GLY A 103 23.46 13.08 -0.14
N SER A 104 23.35 14.29 0.44
CA SER A 104 23.78 15.53 -0.23
C SER A 104 25.27 15.58 -0.58
N CYS A 105 26.09 14.84 0.13
CA CYS A 105 27.54 14.69 -0.07
C CYS A 105 27.92 13.47 -0.92
N LEU A 106 26.94 12.67 -1.35
CA LEU A 106 27.15 11.43 -2.10
C LEU A 106 26.72 11.59 -3.56
N THR A 107 27.33 10.80 -4.42
CA THR A 107 26.86 10.59 -5.79
C THR A 107 26.31 9.18 -5.89
N PRO A 108 25.05 8.99 -6.35
CA PRO A 108 24.52 7.64 -6.61
C PRO A 108 25.44 6.84 -7.52
N GLU A 109 25.60 5.55 -7.27
CA GLU A 109 26.35 4.64 -8.14
C GLU A 109 25.54 4.29 -9.40
N VAL A 110 26.21 3.76 -10.42
CA VAL A 110 25.54 3.21 -11.60
C VAL A 110 24.70 2.00 -11.22
N GLY A 111 23.48 1.93 -11.71
CA GLY A 111 22.48 0.95 -11.29
C GLY A 111 21.80 1.36 -9.99
N ASP A 112 21.32 0.36 -9.25
CA ASP A 112 20.61 0.54 -7.98
C ASP A 112 21.52 1.09 -6.89
N SER A 113 21.19 2.25 -6.38
CA SER A 113 21.99 2.99 -5.41
C SER A 113 21.15 3.49 -4.23
N PRO A 114 20.72 2.61 -3.33
CA PRO A 114 19.98 3.01 -2.13
C PRO A 114 20.87 3.61 -1.05
N MET A 115 20.29 4.50 -0.22
CA MET A 115 20.92 4.98 1.00
C MET A 115 21.00 3.87 2.06
N VAL A 116 19.93 3.06 2.18
CA VAL A 116 19.88 1.87 3.03
C VAL A 116 19.47 0.67 2.20
N ALA A 117 20.31 -0.35 2.14
CA ALA A 117 20.04 -1.62 1.45
C ALA A 117 19.96 -2.79 2.42
N LEU A 118 18.86 -3.55 2.38
CA LEU A 118 18.74 -4.85 3.05
C LEU A 118 18.82 -5.95 2.00
N ARG A 119 19.85 -6.79 2.08
CA ARG A 119 20.10 -7.88 1.12
C ARG A 119 19.93 -9.24 1.79
N ASN A 120 18.94 -10.01 1.34
CA ASN A 120 18.67 -11.36 1.87
C ASN A 120 18.58 -11.39 3.41
N ALA A 121 18.02 -10.33 4.00
CA ALA A 121 18.03 -10.09 5.44
C ALA A 121 16.77 -10.65 6.11
N ASN A 122 16.92 -11.21 7.30
CA ASN A 122 15.83 -11.69 8.13
C ASN A 122 15.90 -11.02 9.51
N TYR A 123 14.75 -10.76 10.11
CA TYR A 123 14.67 -10.15 11.44
C TYR A 123 15.49 -8.86 11.54
N VAL A 124 15.19 -7.89 10.69
CA VAL A 124 15.84 -6.56 10.68
C VAL A 124 14.78 -5.48 10.82
N LYS A 125 15.06 -4.47 11.65
CA LYS A 125 14.25 -3.25 11.80
C LYS A 125 15.06 -2.03 11.42
N ILE A 126 14.46 -1.16 10.61
CA ILE A 126 14.94 0.19 10.31
C ILE A 126 13.88 1.16 10.81
N GLU A 127 14.21 1.93 11.84
CA GLU A 127 13.20 2.77 12.49
C GLU A 127 13.72 4.12 12.99
N HIS A 128 12.84 5.13 12.95
CA HIS A 128 13.13 6.48 13.47
C HIS A 128 14.35 7.16 12.85
N LEU A 129 14.62 6.92 11.56
CA LEU A 129 15.70 7.56 10.81
C LEU A 129 15.15 8.62 9.85
N GLU A 130 15.92 9.68 9.66
CA GLU A 130 15.75 10.58 8.54
C GLU A 130 16.72 10.16 7.42
N ILE A 131 16.20 9.99 6.19
CA ILE A 131 16.96 9.48 5.04
C ILE A 131 16.61 10.34 3.84
N GLY A 132 17.59 11.07 3.31
CA GLY A 132 17.22 11.96 2.23
C GLY A 132 18.34 12.73 1.56
N ASN A 133 17.95 13.74 0.75
CA ASN A 133 18.84 14.63 0.00
C ASN A 133 19.74 13.88 -0.98
N TYR A 134 19.23 12.84 -1.63
CA TYR A 134 20.01 11.96 -2.50
C TYR A 134 19.52 12.05 -3.94
N ARG A 135 20.31 12.61 -4.84
CA ARG A 135 19.85 12.98 -6.16
C ARG A 135 20.86 12.70 -7.26
N THR A 136 20.34 12.51 -8.49
CA THR A 136 21.12 12.39 -9.72
C THR A 136 20.34 12.89 -10.91
N ALA A 137 21.06 13.35 -11.95
CA ALA A 137 20.52 13.60 -13.29
C ALA A 137 21.03 12.57 -14.32
N ASP A 138 21.74 11.53 -13.87
CA ASP A 138 22.25 10.47 -14.72
C ASP A 138 21.21 9.32 -14.78
N PRO A 139 20.63 9.02 -15.96
CA PRO A 139 19.58 8.02 -16.10
C PRO A 139 20.07 6.58 -15.84
N THR A 140 21.38 6.35 -15.76
CA THR A 140 21.96 5.05 -15.46
C THR A 140 22.03 4.77 -13.95
N ARG A 141 21.67 5.73 -13.10
CA ARG A 141 21.74 5.67 -11.65
C ARG A 141 20.35 5.74 -11.06
N VAL A 142 20.05 4.82 -10.16
CA VAL A 142 18.74 4.68 -9.54
C VAL A 142 18.83 4.98 -8.05
N PRO A 143 18.61 6.24 -7.63
CA PRO A 143 18.64 6.61 -6.22
C PRO A 143 17.43 6.00 -5.50
N ALA A 144 17.64 5.52 -4.28
CA ALA A 144 16.55 5.08 -3.41
C ALA A 144 16.84 5.47 -1.96
N GLY A 145 15.79 5.71 -1.16
CA GLY A 145 15.94 5.88 0.29
C GLY A 145 16.24 4.55 0.95
N ILE A 146 15.28 3.63 0.97
CA ILE A 146 15.43 2.28 1.51
C ILE A 146 15.12 1.25 0.42
N ARG A 147 15.98 0.24 0.27
CA ARG A 147 15.73 -0.87 -0.64
C ARG A 147 15.93 -2.22 0.04
N VAL A 148 14.90 -3.07 -0.03
CA VAL A 148 14.95 -4.47 0.38
C VAL A 148 14.94 -5.32 -0.89
N TYR A 149 15.88 -6.27 -1.03
CA TYR A 149 15.90 -7.12 -2.20
C TYR A 149 16.50 -8.50 -1.99
N GLY A 150 16.18 -9.42 -2.90
CA GLY A 150 16.49 -10.83 -2.79
C GLY A 150 15.36 -11.59 -2.13
N HIS A 151 15.65 -12.17 -0.97
CA HIS A 151 14.70 -12.89 -0.12
C HIS A 151 14.84 -12.44 1.34
N GLY A 152 13.91 -12.84 2.19
CA GLY A 152 13.99 -12.58 3.62
C GLY A 152 12.63 -12.60 4.31
N SER A 153 12.66 -12.49 5.65
CA SER A 153 11.43 -12.47 6.42
C SER A 153 11.56 -11.66 7.70
N HIS A 154 10.41 -11.25 8.26
CA HIS A 154 10.38 -10.44 9.48
C HIS A 154 11.21 -9.17 9.33
N ILE A 155 10.88 -8.37 8.31
CA ILE A 155 11.52 -7.07 8.05
C ILE A 155 10.52 -5.98 8.44
N GLU A 156 10.98 -5.02 9.23
CA GLU A 156 10.16 -3.90 9.65
C GLU A 156 10.84 -2.57 9.29
N ILE A 157 10.15 -1.74 8.54
CA ILE A 157 10.53 -0.37 8.18
C ILE A 157 9.50 0.55 8.81
N ARG A 158 9.87 1.24 9.88
CA ARG A 158 8.90 1.96 10.71
C ARG A 158 9.34 3.36 11.09
N ASP A 159 8.38 4.27 11.16
CA ASP A 159 8.60 5.61 11.75
C ASP A 159 9.78 6.36 11.13
N ASN A 160 10.14 6.08 9.86
CA ASN A 160 11.21 6.79 9.18
C ASN A 160 10.65 7.99 8.39
N ASN A 161 11.49 9.00 8.21
CA ASN A 161 11.24 10.12 7.31
C ASN A 161 12.15 9.98 6.08
N VAL A 162 11.55 9.64 4.92
CA VAL A 162 12.26 9.43 3.65
C VAL A 162 11.87 10.54 2.69
N HIS A 163 12.83 11.38 2.28
CA HIS A 163 12.51 12.57 1.50
C HIS A 163 13.62 13.01 0.56
N ASN A 164 13.27 13.84 -0.44
CA ASN A 164 14.22 14.42 -1.39
C ASN A 164 15.14 13.35 -2.02
N ILE A 165 14.56 12.24 -2.42
CA ILE A 165 15.20 11.26 -3.28
C ILE A 165 14.80 11.61 -4.70
N GLU A 166 15.79 11.99 -5.55
CA GLU A 166 15.46 12.66 -6.79
C GLU A 166 16.24 12.09 -7.97
N GLN A 167 15.49 11.57 -8.96
CA GLN A 167 15.97 11.33 -10.31
C GLN A 167 15.52 12.50 -11.18
N THR A 168 16.45 13.37 -11.58
CA THR A 168 16.15 14.65 -12.24
C THR A 168 16.49 14.67 -13.73
N TYR A 169 16.74 13.52 -14.34
CA TYR A 169 16.97 13.39 -15.77
C TYR A 169 15.80 13.93 -16.58
N GLN A 170 16.09 14.78 -17.59
CA GLN A 170 15.06 15.48 -18.37
C GLN A 170 14.78 14.82 -19.73
N GLY A 171 15.45 13.71 -20.05
CA GLY A 171 15.21 12.99 -21.31
C GLY A 171 14.02 12.06 -21.20
N ARG A 172 13.20 12.04 -22.27
CA ARG A 172 12.23 10.97 -22.50
C ARG A 172 12.95 9.86 -23.24
N GLU A 173 13.39 8.85 -22.55
CA GLU A 173 13.84 7.63 -23.20
C GLU A 173 12.67 6.67 -23.35
N GLY A 174 12.67 5.88 -24.44
CA GLY A 174 11.54 5.01 -24.76
C GLY A 174 11.29 3.91 -23.72
N PRO A 175 10.25 3.08 -23.89
CA PRO A 175 9.84 2.07 -22.93
C PRO A 175 10.99 1.19 -22.44
N GLY A 176 11.18 1.11 -21.13
CA GLY A 176 12.17 0.28 -20.47
C GLY A 176 13.52 0.95 -20.20
N ARG A 177 13.66 2.26 -20.44
CA ARG A 177 14.84 3.05 -20.07
C ARG A 177 14.50 4.34 -19.33
N GLY A 178 13.41 4.32 -18.57
CA GLY A 178 13.05 5.44 -17.72
C GLY A 178 14.10 5.66 -16.64
N ALA A 179 14.43 6.91 -16.39
CA ALA A 179 15.18 7.28 -15.21
C ALA A 179 14.32 6.96 -13.98
N ASN A 180 14.83 6.15 -13.07
CA ASN A 180 14.08 5.63 -11.94
C ASN A 180 14.64 6.14 -10.61
N GLY A 181 13.78 6.34 -9.62
CA GLY A 181 14.13 6.66 -8.25
C GLY A 181 13.03 6.19 -7.30
N PHE A 182 13.36 5.89 -6.06
CA PHE A 182 12.41 5.30 -5.11
C PHE A 182 12.55 5.95 -3.72
N GLY A 183 11.43 6.05 -3.01
CA GLY A 183 11.47 6.29 -1.57
C GLY A 183 11.80 5.01 -0.80
N ILE A 184 10.87 4.06 -0.80
CA ILE A 184 11.01 2.73 -0.20
C ILE A 184 10.68 1.67 -1.26
N ALA A 185 11.61 0.78 -1.58
CA ALA A 185 11.44 -0.23 -2.61
C ALA A 185 11.74 -1.65 -2.08
N VAL A 186 10.79 -2.57 -2.27
CA VAL A 186 10.90 -3.96 -1.85
C VAL A 186 10.78 -4.88 -3.05
N TYR A 187 11.86 -5.55 -3.40
CA TYR A 187 11.98 -6.38 -4.61
C TYR A 187 12.31 -7.83 -4.25
N GLY A 188 11.31 -8.70 -4.27
CA GLY A 188 11.46 -10.14 -4.07
C GLY A 188 12.00 -10.81 -5.32
N THR A 189 13.32 -10.89 -5.45
CA THR A 189 13.98 -11.37 -6.67
C THR A 189 14.27 -12.88 -6.66
N ASP A 190 14.17 -13.54 -5.52
CA ASP A 190 14.39 -14.98 -5.39
C ASP A 190 13.07 -15.73 -5.65
N ALA A 191 13.08 -16.62 -6.65
CA ALA A 191 11.88 -17.37 -7.01
C ALA A 191 11.56 -18.49 -5.99
N ALA A 192 12.54 -18.99 -5.27
CA ALA A 192 12.36 -20.10 -4.33
C ALA A 192 11.89 -19.60 -2.95
N THR A 193 12.40 -18.44 -2.53
CA THR A 193 12.18 -17.90 -1.18
C THR A 193 11.65 -16.47 -1.27
N PRO A 194 10.43 -16.18 -0.81
CA PRO A 194 9.86 -14.83 -0.87
C PRO A 194 10.49 -13.88 0.16
N ILE A 195 10.28 -12.58 -0.05
CA ILE A 195 10.25 -11.63 1.05
C ILE A 195 8.88 -11.78 1.71
N SER A 196 8.86 -12.12 3.02
CA SER A 196 7.62 -12.38 3.75
C SER A 196 7.60 -11.73 5.13
N ASP A 197 6.41 -11.65 5.72
CA ASP A 197 6.20 -11.08 7.05
C ASP A 197 6.85 -9.68 7.15
N LEU A 198 6.59 -8.88 6.09
CA LEU A 198 7.11 -7.52 5.90
C LEU A 198 6.13 -6.51 6.51
N ILE A 199 6.68 -5.55 7.23
CA ILE A 199 5.91 -4.41 7.77
C ILE A 199 6.57 -3.11 7.32
N VAL A 200 5.81 -2.27 6.61
CA VAL A 200 6.16 -0.88 6.26
C VAL A 200 5.12 0.01 6.92
N ASP A 201 5.48 0.66 8.03
CA ASP A 201 4.49 1.22 8.95
C ASP A 201 4.88 2.59 9.49
N ARG A 202 3.97 3.57 9.47
CA ARG A 202 4.16 4.94 9.99
C ARG A 202 5.38 5.68 9.42
N ASN A 203 5.78 5.37 8.19
CA ASN A 203 6.81 6.16 7.52
C ASN A 203 6.19 7.41 6.87
N GLU A 204 6.96 8.49 6.79
CA GLU A 204 6.65 9.64 5.95
C GLU A 204 7.57 9.58 4.72
N VAL A 205 6.96 9.55 3.52
CA VAL A 205 7.68 9.40 2.24
C VAL A 205 7.25 10.55 1.34
N HIS A 206 8.14 11.53 1.15
CA HIS A 206 7.70 12.78 0.55
C HIS A 206 8.78 13.55 -0.23
N ASN A 207 8.33 14.51 -1.06
CA ASN A 207 9.18 15.36 -1.87
C ASN A 207 10.14 14.57 -2.77
N LEU A 208 9.60 13.55 -3.43
CA LEU A 208 10.38 12.69 -4.31
C LEU A 208 10.22 13.09 -5.78
N GLN A 209 11.28 12.86 -6.55
CA GLN A 209 11.26 12.85 -8.01
C GLN A 209 11.68 11.45 -8.46
N THR A 210 10.70 10.62 -8.75
CA THR A 210 10.94 9.19 -8.99
C THR A 210 11.11 8.81 -10.45
N GLY A 211 10.93 9.80 -11.36
CA GLY A 211 10.96 9.51 -12.79
C GLY A 211 9.83 8.58 -13.20
N SER A 212 10.16 7.42 -13.72
CA SER A 212 9.15 6.41 -14.11
C SER A 212 8.75 5.45 -12.97
N SER A 213 9.29 5.64 -11.75
CA SER A 213 9.09 4.74 -10.62
C SER A 213 8.21 5.32 -9.52
N GLU A 214 8.06 4.58 -8.43
CA GLU A 214 7.08 4.75 -7.37
C GLU A 214 7.71 5.29 -6.08
N SER A 215 6.89 5.88 -5.23
CA SER A 215 7.34 6.38 -3.92
C SER A 215 7.54 5.24 -2.91
N LEU A 216 6.59 4.30 -2.84
CA LEU A 216 6.64 3.11 -2.00
C LEU A 216 6.17 1.91 -2.83
N VAL A 217 7.02 0.93 -3.07
CA VAL A 217 6.72 -0.19 -3.96
C VAL A 217 7.08 -1.55 -3.39
N LEU A 218 6.22 -2.54 -3.65
CA LEU A 218 6.45 -3.96 -3.42
C LEU A 218 6.33 -4.71 -4.75
N ASN A 219 7.39 -5.38 -5.19
CA ASN A 219 7.47 -5.99 -6.51
C ASN A 219 8.05 -7.41 -6.46
N GLY A 220 7.54 -8.30 -7.30
CA GLY A 220 8.01 -9.67 -7.44
C GLY A 220 7.59 -10.59 -6.29
N ASN A 221 8.42 -11.54 -5.90
CA ASN A 221 8.08 -12.55 -4.92
C ASN A 221 8.01 -11.98 -3.48
N VAL A 222 6.97 -11.18 -3.21
CA VAL A 222 6.68 -10.59 -1.90
C VAL A 222 5.32 -11.09 -1.40
N THR A 223 5.26 -11.54 -0.15
CA THR A 223 4.02 -12.11 0.42
C THR A 223 3.87 -11.79 1.91
N LYS A 224 2.64 -11.85 2.44
CA LYS A 224 2.34 -11.60 3.85
C LYS A 224 2.87 -10.25 4.32
N PHE A 225 2.56 -9.21 3.58
CA PHE A 225 3.01 -7.85 3.90
C PHE A 225 1.90 -6.99 4.54
N ARG A 226 2.34 -5.95 5.24
CA ARG A 226 1.50 -4.89 5.76
C ARG A 226 2.14 -3.53 5.45
N VAL A 227 1.46 -2.73 4.64
CA VAL A 227 1.82 -1.33 4.36
C VAL A 227 0.78 -0.47 5.07
N THR A 228 1.13 0.09 6.24
CA THR A 228 0.11 0.66 7.12
C THR A 228 0.52 2.01 7.71
N ARG A 229 -0.45 2.92 7.85
CA ARG A 229 -0.28 4.22 8.55
C ARG A 229 0.87 5.08 8.00
N ASN A 230 1.26 4.87 6.74
CA ASN A 230 2.26 5.72 6.11
C ASN A 230 1.62 7.01 5.60
N ARG A 231 2.40 8.07 5.55
CA ARG A 231 2.08 9.33 4.87
C ARG A 231 2.95 9.41 3.62
N VAL A 232 2.31 9.38 2.44
CA VAL A 232 3.01 9.41 1.15
C VAL A 232 2.50 10.61 0.37
N HIS A 233 3.35 11.61 0.11
CA HIS A 233 2.85 12.87 -0.42
C HIS A 233 3.90 13.74 -1.10
N ASN A 234 3.43 14.72 -1.90
CA ASN A 234 4.29 15.67 -2.62
C ASN A 234 5.32 14.97 -3.52
N ASN A 235 4.91 13.92 -4.18
CA ASN A 235 5.75 13.12 -5.07
C ASN A 235 5.29 13.30 -6.53
N ASN A 236 6.20 13.07 -7.48
CA ASN A 236 5.90 13.31 -8.89
C ASN A 236 5.52 12.06 -9.69
N ASN A 237 5.24 10.95 -9.03
CA ASN A 237 4.68 9.73 -9.59
C ASN A 237 4.06 8.87 -8.48
N ILE A 238 3.64 7.66 -8.78
CA ILE A 238 2.81 6.74 -7.97
C ILE A 238 3.16 6.75 -6.48
N GLY A 239 2.14 6.79 -5.63
CA GLY A 239 2.29 6.81 -4.17
C GLY A 239 2.67 5.45 -3.60
N ILE A 240 1.76 4.49 -3.64
CA ILE A 240 1.97 3.10 -3.17
C ILE A 240 1.65 2.16 -4.32
N ASP A 241 2.57 1.24 -4.65
CA ASP A 241 2.37 0.26 -5.70
C ASP A 241 2.64 -1.18 -5.27
N ILE A 242 1.78 -2.10 -5.72
CA ILE A 242 1.83 -3.54 -5.43
C ILE A 242 1.91 -4.29 -6.76
N ILE A 243 3.14 -4.60 -7.18
CA ILE A 243 3.47 -4.99 -8.55
C ILE A 243 3.63 -6.50 -8.72
N GLY A 244 3.36 -6.94 -9.92
CA GLY A 244 3.63 -8.29 -10.40
C GLY A 244 3.95 -8.35 -11.87
N PHE A 245 4.67 -9.42 -12.27
CA PHE A 245 4.96 -9.79 -13.65
C PHE A 245 5.98 -8.92 -14.38
N GLU A 246 6.77 -8.15 -13.66
CA GLU A 246 7.88 -7.37 -14.22
C GLU A 246 9.19 -8.15 -14.37
N HIS A 247 9.13 -9.48 -14.29
CA HIS A 247 10.32 -10.34 -14.32
C HIS A 247 11.31 -10.08 -13.18
N THR A 248 10.79 -9.58 -12.05
CA THR A 248 11.56 -9.36 -10.82
C THR A 248 12.02 -10.70 -10.23
N ALA A 249 11.11 -11.69 -10.16
CA ALA A 249 11.46 -13.09 -9.88
C ALA A 249 11.45 -13.90 -11.18
N SER A 250 12.37 -14.86 -11.29
CA SER A 250 12.53 -15.65 -12.53
C SER A 250 11.37 -16.62 -12.80
N ASP A 251 10.59 -17.00 -11.77
CA ASP A 251 9.40 -17.84 -11.92
C ASP A 251 8.13 -16.95 -11.97
N PRO A 252 7.43 -16.89 -13.13
CA PRO A 252 6.23 -16.08 -13.28
C PRO A 252 5.08 -16.46 -12.34
N SER A 253 5.09 -17.64 -11.75
CA SER A 253 4.03 -18.09 -10.82
C SER A 253 4.11 -17.40 -9.47
N VAL A 254 5.29 -16.92 -9.09
CA VAL A 254 5.56 -16.20 -7.84
C VAL A 254 5.96 -14.72 -8.07
N ASP A 255 6.19 -14.33 -9.31
CA ASP A 255 6.59 -12.97 -9.69
C ASP A 255 5.44 -11.98 -9.55
N ARG A 256 4.91 -11.86 -8.34
CA ARG A 256 3.86 -10.90 -7.97
C ARG A 256 3.72 -10.73 -6.46
N ALA A 257 3.50 -9.51 -6.02
CA ALA A 257 3.19 -9.23 -4.62
C ALA A 257 1.77 -9.72 -4.27
N ARG A 258 1.61 -10.37 -3.11
CA ARG A 258 0.39 -11.08 -2.75
C ARG A 258 0.20 -11.29 -1.25
N ASP A 259 -1.06 -11.63 -0.87
CA ASP A 259 -1.43 -11.99 0.50
C ASP A 259 -1.11 -10.87 1.50
N GLY A 260 -1.50 -9.65 1.17
CA GLY A 260 -1.10 -8.47 1.92
C GLY A 260 -2.22 -7.50 2.27
N VAL A 261 -1.87 -6.50 3.07
CA VAL A 261 -2.77 -5.44 3.51
C VAL A 261 -2.12 -4.08 3.29
N VAL A 262 -2.86 -3.16 2.64
CA VAL A 262 -2.53 -1.73 2.50
C VAL A 262 -3.61 -0.95 3.26
N ALA A 263 -3.31 -0.46 4.45
CA ALA A 263 -4.34 0.07 5.33
C ALA A 263 -3.92 1.32 6.12
N ASP A 264 -4.91 2.16 6.41
CA ASP A 264 -4.74 3.32 7.30
C ASP A 264 -3.68 4.33 6.78
N ASN A 265 -3.35 4.29 5.48
CA ASN A 265 -2.39 5.23 4.89
C ASN A 265 -3.09 6.53 4.48
N HIS A 266 -2.34 7.63 4.49
CA HIS A 266 -2.74 8.89 3.90
C HIS A 266 -1.83 9.19 2.70
N VAL A 267 -2.41 9.15 1.50
CA VAL A 267 -1.70 9.36 0.22
C VAL A 267 -2.28 10.59 -0.46
N TYR A 268 -1.46 11.62 -0.71
CA TYR A 268 -1.99 12.89 -1.18
C TYR A 268 -0.95 13.76 -1.91
N ASP A 269 -1.42 14.73 -2.67
CA ASP A 269 -0.60 15.70 -3.41
C ASP A 269 0.42 15.02 -4.33
N ILE A 270 -0.05 14.11 -5.19
CA ILE A 270 0.77 13.33 -6.11
C ILE A 270 0.24 13.53 -7.54
N THR A 271 1.12 13.89 -8.45
CA THR A 271 0.79 13.99 -9.87
C THR A 271 2.02 13.75 -10.74
N SER A 272 1.85 13.01 -11.82
CA SER A 272 2.89 12.85 -12.83
C SER A 272 3.00 14.06 -13.78
N ARG A 273 2.09 15.00 -13.68
CA ARG A 273 2.11 16.20 -14.52
C ARG A 273 3.33 17.07 -14.22
N GLY A 274 4.16 17.26 -15.23
CA GLY A 274 5.44 17.95 -15.07
C GLY A 274 6.62 17.04 -14.73
N ASN A 275 6.36 15.75 -14.48
CA ASN A 275 7.42 14.74 -14.41
C ASN A 275 8.02 14.53 -15.82
N PRO A 276 9.35 14.61 -16.00
CA PRO A 276 10.00 14.45 -17.30
C PRO A 276 9.62 13.16 -18.05
N ALA A 277 9.34 12.07 -17.34
CA ALA A 277 8.91 10.80 -17.94
C ALA A 277 7.51 10.86 -18.58
N TYR A 278 6.61 11.67 -18.02
CA TYR A 278 5.18 11.74 -18.41
C TYR A 278 4.81 13.08 -19.07
N GLY A 279 5.60 14.13 -18.89
CA GLY A 279 5.33 15.45 -19.46
C GLY A 279 4.11 16.12 -18.83
N ASN A 280 3.06 16.31 -19.62
CA ASN A 280 1.80 16.92 -19.14
C ASN A 280 0.70 15.90 -18.80
N ASP A 281 0.99 14.62 -18.92
CA ASP A 281 0.03 13.56 -18.63
C ASP A 281 -0.12 13.39 -17.12
N ALA A 282 -1.35 13.21 -16.67
CA ALA A 282 -1.71 12.98 -15.28
C ALA A 282 -2.08 11.50 -15.11
N ASN A 283 -1.09 10.67 -14.84
CA ASN A 283 -1.20 9.21 -14.86
C ASN A 283 -0.68 8.54 -13.58
N SER A 284 -0.39 9.32 -12.53
CA SER A 284 0.07 8.75 -11.27
C SER A 284 -1.09 8.34 -10.37
N ASP A 285 -0.87 7.28 -9.63
CA ASP A 285 -1.86 6.73 -8.71
C ASP A 285 -1.54 7.08 -7.26
N GLY A 286 -2.59 7.24 -6.45
CA GLY A 286 -2.41 7.23 -5.00
C GLY A 286 -2.03 5.84 -4.51
N ILE A 287 -2.86 4.84 -4.81
CA ILE A 287 -2.60 3.43 -4.53
C ILE A 287 -2.86 2.62 -5.79
N TYR A 288 -1.85 1.93 -6.28
CA TYR A 288 -1.92 1.09 -7.46
C TYR A 288 -1.71 -0.39 -7.09
N VAL A 289 -2.46 -1.27 -7.72
CA VAL A 289 -2.17 -2.71 -7.74
C VAL A 289 -1.98 -3.12 -9.19
N ASP A 290 -0.72 -3.20 -9.63
CA ASP A 290 -0.34 -3.64 -10.96
C ASP A 290 0.04 -5.14 -10.95
N GLY A 291 -0.91 -5.98 -11.20
CA GLY A 291 -0.67 -7.42 -11.25
C GLY A 291 -0.64 -8.13 -9.90
N GLY A 292 -0.79 -7.45 -8.79
CA GLY A 292 -0.90 -8.03 -7.45
C GLY A 292 -2.13 -8.93 -7.26
N THR A 293 -2.17 -9.73 -6.20
CA THR A 293 -3.33 -10.61 -5.92
C THR A 293 -3.54 -10.85 -4.42
N ARG A 294 -4.80 -11.08 -4.01
CA ARG A 294 -5.19 -11.32 -2.61
C ARG A 294 -4.65 -10.23 -1.68
N VAL A 295 -5.00 -8.98 -2.03
CA VAL A 295 -4.63 -7.79 -1.26
C VAL A 295 -5.88 -7.10 -0.75
N VAL A 296 -5.87 -6.70 0.51
CA VAL A 296 -6.91 -5.86 1.11
C VAL A 296 -6.40 -4.42 1.18
N ILE A 297 -7.13 -3.50 0.54
CA ILE A 297 -6.88 -2.05 0.59
C ILE A 297 -7.99 -1.44 1.43
N GLU A 298 -7.69 -1.05 2.66
CA GLU A 298 -8.75 -0.64 3.58
C GLU A 298 -8.39 0.58 4.43
N ARG A 299 -9.39 1.40 4.72
CA ARG A 299 -9.26 2.56 5.62
C ARG A 299 -8.13 3.53 5.22
N ASN A 300 -7.86 3.65 3.92
CA ASN A 300 -6.93 4.66 3.44
C ASN A 300 -7.68 5.96 3.13
N ILE A 301 -6.99 7.07 3.28
CA ILE A 301 -7.41 8.38 2.81
C ILE A 301 -6.54 8.72 1.61
N VAL A 302 -7.16 8.92 0.45
CA VAL A 302 -6.47 9.24 -0.80
C VAL A 302 -7.08 10.51 -1.39
N ASN A 303 -6.26 11.53 -1.63
CA ASN A 303 -6.78 12.78 -2.18
C ASN A 303 -5.74 13.59 -2.95
N ASN A 304 -6.22 14.41 -3.87
CA ASN A 304 -5.38 15.28 -4.68
C ASN A 304 -4.23 14.53 -5.37
N VAL A 305 -4.57 13.39 -5.96
CA VAL A 305 -3.72 12.52 -6.77
C VAL A 305 -4.33 12.38 -8.16
N ASP A 306 -3.60 11.84 -9.16
CA ASP A 306 -4.21 11.72 -10.48
C ASP A 306 -5.31 10.66 -10.48
N PHE A 307 -5.01 9.39 -10.18
CA PHE A 307 -5.98 8.34 -9.91
C PHE A 307 -5.97 7.97 -8.42
N GLY A 308 -7.12 7.88 -7.77
CA GLY A 308 -7.20 7.57 -6.34
C GLY A 308 -6.70 6.17 -6.02
N ILE A 309 -7.42 5.16 -6.47
CA ILE A 309 -7.04 3.74 -6.40
C ILE A 309 -7.17 3.14 -7.81
N GLU A 310 -6.09 2.58 -8.33
CA GLU A 310 -6.12 1.84 -9.58
C GLU A 310 -5.86 0.34 -9.35
N LEU A 311 -6.67 -0.49 -10.01
CA LEU A 311 -6.57 -1.94 -9.97
C LEU A 311 -6.47 -2.44 -11.41
N ALA A 312 -5.26 -2.65 -11.89
CA ALA A 312 -4.99 -2.98 -13.27
C ALA A 312 -3.83 -3.98 -13.38
N SER A 313 -3.48 -4.38 -14.59
CA SER A 313 -2.21 -5.04 -14.87
C SER A 313 -1.65 -4.50 -16.18
N GLU A 314 -0.43 -4.03 -16.15
CA GLU A 314 0.24 -3.53 -17.34
C GLU A 314 0.72 -4.63 -18.29
N HIS A 315 0.75 -5.87 -17.85
CA HIS A 315 1.32 -6.99 -18.59
C HIS A 315 0.25 -7.80 -19.34
N PHE A 316 0.40 -7.89 -20.64
CA PHE A 316 -0.53 -8.61 -21.52
C PHE A 316 -0.75 -10.06 -21.06
N HIS A 317 -2.01 -10.51 -21.03
CA HIS A 317 -2.44 -11.81 -20.48
C HIS A 317 -2.12 -12.04 -18.98
N ARG A 318 -1.77 -11.02 -18.24
CA ARG A 318 -1.64 -11.05 -16.79
C ARG A 318 -2.83 -10.38 -16.13
N ASN A 319 -2.89 -10.46 -14.80
CA ASN A 319 -4.08 -9.97 -14.11
C ASN A 319 -3.76 -9.43 -12.72
N THR A 320 -4.54 -8.42 -12.33
CA THR A 320 -4.82 -8.06 -10.95
C THR A 320 -6.10 -8.75 -10.52
N SER A 321 -6.09 -9.43 -9.36
CA SER A 321 -7.23 -10.27 -8.99
C SER A 321 -7.38 -10.47 -7.48
N HIS A 322 -8.63 -10.78 -7.06
CA HIS A 322 -8.94 -11.06 -5.66
C HIS A 322 -8.52 -9.90 -4.73
N ILE A 323 -8.77 -8.66 -5.17
CA ILE A 323 -8.55 -7.48 -4.36
C ILE A 323 -9.82 -7.12 -3.63
N ILE A 324 -9.71 -6.69 -2.38
CA ILE A 324 -10.81 -6.10 -1.64
C ILE A 324 -10.41 -4.65 -1.32
N ALA A 325 -11.05 -3.68 -1.99
CA ALA A 325 -10.91 -2.26 -1.68
C ALA A 325 -12.12 -1.82 -0.85
N ARG A 326 -11.92 -1.54 0.45
CA ARG A 326 -13.04 -1.28 1.36
C ARG A 326 -12.75 -0.16 2.37
N ASN A 327 -13.82 0.53 2.74
CA ASN A 327 -13.76 1.54 3.80
C ASN A 327 -12.74 2.66 3.54
N ASN A 328 -12.41 2.93 2.26
CA ASN A 328 -11.49 4.00 1.90
C ASN A 328 -12.25 5.30 1.64
N LEU A 329 -11.62 6.42 1.92
CA LEU A 329 -12.06 7.77 1.57
C LEU A 329 -11.20 8.30 0.42
N ILE A 330 -11.81 8.57 -0.72
CA ILE A 330 -11.14 8.99 -1.94
C ILE A 330 -11.79 10.29 -2.43
N TYR A 331 -11.05 11.39 -2.48
CA TYR A 331 -11.66 12.66 -2.85
C TYR A 331 -10.71 13.60 -3.59
N SER A 332 -11.29 14.43 -4.44
CA SER A 332 -10.58 15.47 -5.19
C SER A 332 -9.42 14.94 -6.04
N CYS A 333 -9.51 13.70 -6.53
CA CYS A 333 -8.55 13.16 -7.47
C CYS A 333 -8.70 13.85 -8.83
N HIS A 334 -7.58 14.05 -9.52
CA HIS A 334 -7.53 14.86 -10.75
C HIS A 334 -8.26 14.19 -11.91
N THR A 335 -8.11 12.87 -12.05
CA THR A 335 -8.64 12.08 -13.16
C THR A 335 -9.79 11.17 -12.74
N ALA A 336 -9.58 10.23 -11.82
CA ALA A 336 -10.64 9.34 -11.35
C ALA A 336 -10.49 8.99 -9.87
N GLY A 337 -11.59 8.67 -9.20
CA GLY A 337 -11.57 8.14 -7.84
C GLY A 337 -11.06 6.70 -7.82
N ILE A 338 -11.68 5.82 -8.61
CA ILE A 338 -11.27 4.43 -8.77
C ILE A 338 -11.16 4.10 -10.26
N SER A 339 -10.07 3.44 -10.65
CA SER A 339 -9.83 2.94 -12.00
C SER A 339 -9.63 1.43 -11.99
N LEU A 340 -10.21 0.72 -12.97
CA LEU A 340 -10.17 -0.73 -13.11
C LEU A 340 -9.78 -1.13 -14.53
N GLY A 341 -8.96 -2.17 -14.68
CA GLY A 341 -8.61 -2.76 -15.98
C GLY A 341 -7.39 -2.13 -16.62
N GLY A 342 -6.81 -2.82 -17.60
CA GLY A 342 -5.67 -2.32 -18.36
C GLY A 342 -6.03 -1.08 -19.18
N TYR A 343 -5.12 -0.12 -19.30
CA TYR A 343 -5.40 1.15 -19.95
C TYR A 343 -5.52 1.08 -21.48
N ASP A 344 -5.13 -0.03 -22.10
CA ASP A 344 -5.34 -0.31 -23.51
C ASP A 344 -5.51 -1.82 -23.79
N GLU A 345 -5.75 -2.18 -25.05
CA GLU A 345 -5.98 -3.56 -25.50
C GLU A 345 -4.74 -4.48 -25.43
N LYS A 346 -3.58 -3.94 -25.14
CA LYS A 346 -2.30 -4.68 -25.03
C LYS A 346 -1.90 -4.92 -23.57
N ARG A 347 -2.75 -4.54 -22.65
CA ARG A 347 -2.52 -4.69 -21.19
C ARG A 347 -3.25 -5.91 -20.65
N GLY A 348 -3.06 -6.15 -19.37
CA GLY A 348 -3.71 -7.23 -18.64
C GLY A 348 -5.13 -6.90 -18.23
N ASN A 349 -5.66 -7.64 -17.28
CA ASN A 349 -7.05 -7.54 -16.85
C ASN A 349 -7.20 -7.42 -15.34
N THR A 350 -8.43 -7.05 -14.92
CA THR A 350 -8.83 -7.05 -13.51
C THR A 350 -10.07 -7.91 -13.31
N HIS A 351 -9.98 -8.88 -12.42
CA HIS A 351 -11.09 -9.79 -12.17
C HIS A 351 -11.22 -10.25 -10.72
N ASP A 352 -12.43 -10.71 -10.36
CA ASP A 352 -12.75 -11.25 -9.04
C ASP A 352 -12.38 -10.28 -7.90
N THR A 353 -12.64 -8.98 -8.12
CA THR A 353 -12.30 -7.89 -7.21
C THR A 353 -13.55 -7.29 -6.60
N ILE A 354 -13.48 -6.92 -5.33
CA ILE A 354 -14.61 -6.37 -4.57
C ILE A 354 -14.28 -4.96 -4.08
N ILE A 355 -15.10 -4.00 -4.49
CA ILE A 355 -15.00 -2.60 -4.09
C ILE A 355 -16.24 -2.27 -3.26
N VAL A 356 -16.07 -2.11 -1.94
CA VAL A 356 -17.20 -2.09 -1.03
C VAL A 356 -17.03 -1.06 0.09
N ASN A 357 -18.10 -0.37 0.44
CA ASN A 357 -18.10 0.58 1.56
C ASN A 357 -17.04 1.70 1.45
N ASN A 358 -16.71 2.17 0.24
CA ASN A 358 -15.86 3.34 0.05
C ASN A 358 -16.71 4.61 -0.09
N THR A 359 -16.11 5.76 0.17
CA THR A 359 -16.68 7.06 -0.13
C THR A 359 -15.81 7.76 -1.16
N LEU A 360 -16.39 8.02 -2.34
CA LEU A 360 -15.81 8.79 -3.42
C LEU A 360 -16.44 10.17 -3.42
N TYR A 361 -15.63 11.24 -3.46
CA TYR A 361 -16.16 12.60 -3.39
C TYR A 361 -15.43 13.55 -4.34
N LYS A 362 -16.15 14.01 -5.37
CA LYS A 362 -15.70 15.01 -6.34
C LYS A 362 -14.35 14.69 -6.99
N ASN A 363 -14.20 13.47 -7.43
CA ASN A 363 -13.06 13.07 -8.25
C ASN A 363 -13.28 13.51 -9.72
N ASP A 364 -12.33 13.27 -10.62
CA ASP A 364 -12.26 13.86 -11.95
C ASP A 364 -12.26 15.41 -11.87
N ALA A 365 -11.51 15.94 -10.92
CA ALA A 365 -11.46 17.36 -10.61
C ALA A 365 -10.90 18.21 -11.79
N TRP A 366 -10.15 17.59 -12.70
CA TRP A 366 -9.64 18.25 -13.91
C TRP A 366 -10.55 18.06 -15.13
N HIS A 367 -11.73 17.48 -14.96
CA HIS A 367 -12.74 17.28 -15.99
C HIS A 367 -12.21 16.49 -17.20
N THR A 368 -11.48 15.43 -16.94
CA THR A 368 -10.90 14.57 -17.97
C THR A 368 -11.94 13.65 -18.63
N GLY A 369 -13.14 13.54 -18.00
CA GLY A 369 -14.23 12.70 -18.45
C GLY A 369 -14.06 11.22 -18.05
N THR A 370 -13.20 10.95 -17.08
CA THR A 370 -12.99 9.61 -16.50
C THR A 370 -13.99 9.32 -15.38
N GLY A 371 -14.42 10.35 -14.67
CA GLY A 371 -15.48 10.28 -13.65
C GLY A 371 -15.03 9.77 -12.30
N GLU A 372 -15.99 9.44 -11.46
CA GLU A 372 -15.71 8.87 -10.14
C GLU A 372 -15.17 7.44 -10.24
N VAL A 373 -15.69 6.66 -11.19
CA VAL A 373 -15.27 5.26 -11.45
C VAL A 373 -14.98 5.07 -12.93
N GLN A 374 -13.74 4.74 -13.25
CA GLN A 374 -13.29 4.42 -14.61
C GLN A 374 -13.17 2.90 -14.77
N MET A 375 -13.80 2.37 -15.78
CA MET A 375 -13.68 0.98 -16.23
C MET A 375 -12.98 0.96 -17.59
N GLN A 376 -11.80 0.36 -17.65
CA GLN A 376 -10.94 0.32 -18.83
C GLN A 376 -11.12 -1.02 -19.58
N PHE A 377 -10.06 -1.65 -20.02
CA PHE A 377 -10.11 -2.87 -20.81
C PHE A 377 -10.05 -4.13 -19.92
N TYR A 378 -10.69 -5.19 -20.38
CA TYR A 378 -10.55 -6.55 -19.85
C TYR A 378 -10.97 -6.73 -18.39
N LEU A 379 -12.19 -6.32 -18.08
CA LEU A 379 -12.82 -6.52 -16.78
C LEU A 379 -13.69 -7.80 -16.76
N ARG A 380 -13.71 -8.50 -15.65
CA ARG A 380 -14.53 -9.68 -15.46
C ARG A 380 -14.85 -9.92 -13.98
N ASN A 381 -16.12 -10.16 -13.67
CA ASN A 381 -16.58 -10.61 -12.36
C ASN A 381 -16.14 -9.73 -11.17
N ASN A 382 -16.18 -8.42 -11.35
CA ASN A 382 -15.90 -7.47 -10.26
C ASN A 382 -17.21 -7.02 -9.60
N ILE A 383 -17.13 -6.55 -8.36
CA ILE A 383 -18.28 -6.12 -7.56
C ILE A 383 -18.03 -4.70 -7.04
N PHE A 384 -19.04 -3.82 -7.18
CA PHE A 384 -19.02 -2.47 -6.65
C PHE A 384 -20.31 -2.22 -5.86
N LYS A 385 -20.27 -2.34 -4.52
CA LYS A 385 -21.46 -2.27 -3.66
C LYS A 385 -21.23 -1.44 -2.40
N ASN A 386 -22.31 -0.91 -1.84
CA ASN A 386 -22.30 -0.13 -0.60
C ASN A 386 -21.37 1.10 -0.65
N ASN A 387 -21.09 1.66 -1.82
CA ASN A 387 -20.23 2.84 -1.92
C ASN A 387 -21.08 4.13 -1.96
N ILE A 388 -20.58 5.20 -1.38
CA ILE A 388 -21.08 6.55 -1.65
C ILE A 388 -20.26 7.14 -2.79
N VAL A 389 -20.95 7.63 -3.82
CA VAL A 389 -20.37 8.28 -4.99
C VAL A 389 -20.97 9.68 -5.13
N TYR A 390 -20.25 10.67 -4.60
CA TYR A 390 -20.63 12.07 -4.69
C TYR A 390 -19.94 12.72 -5.90
N ILE A 391 -20.68 12.87 -6.98
CA ILE A 391 -20.17 13.28 -8.28
C ILE A 391 -19.93 14.80 -8.29
N GLY A 392 -18.74 15.21 -8.74
CA GLY A 392 -18.32 16.59 -8.87
C GLY A 392 -18.86 17.28 -10.13
N ASP A 393 -18.22 18.38 -10.48
CA ASP A 393 -18.65 19.25 -11.59
C ASP A 393 -18.37 18.66 -12.96
N SER A 394 -17.59 17.57 -13.05
CA SER A 394 -17.41 16.78 -14.29
C SER A 394 -18.72 16.11 -14.75
N ASN A 395 -19.65 15.92 -13.80
CA ASN A 395 -20.91 15.21 -14.01
C ASN A 395 -20.77 13.81 -14.63
N GLN A 396 -19.64 13.14 -14.45
CA GLN A 396 -19.41 11.79 -14.89
C GLN A 396 -19.37 10.84 -13.69
N ALA A 397 -20.36 9.96 -13.55
CA ALA A 397 -20.37 8.95 -12.48
C ALA A 397 -19.47 7.75 -12.83
N LEU A 398 -19.84 7.08 -13.91
CA LEU A 398 -19.19 5.87 -14.40
C LEU A 398 -18.70 6.10 -15.83
N ARG A 399 -17.46 5.72 -16.12
CA ARG A 399 -16.90 5.73 -17.49
C ARG A 399 -16.41 4.35 -17.87
N SER A 400 -17.00 3.76 -18.90
CA SER A 400 -16.56 2.49 -19.46
C SER A 400 -15.93 2.70 -20.84
N ARG A 401 -14.72 2.20 -21.03
CA ARG A 401 -13.98 2.31 -22.30
C ARG A 401 -14.16 1.11 -23.22
N SER A 402 -14.55 -0.06 -22.67
CA SER A 402 -14.70 -1.29 -23.45
C SER A 402 -15.99 -2.02 -23.10
N GLY A 403 -16.43 -2.91 -24.00
CA GLY A 403 -17.52 -3.85 -23.75
C GLY A 403 -17.06 -5.09 -22.98
N ARG A 404 -18.00 -6.03 -22.78
CA ARG A 404 -17.73 -7.33 -22.14
C ARG A 404 -16.81 -8.18 -22.99
N MET A 405 -15.84 -8.82 -22.35
CA MET A 405 -15.02 -9.86 -22.99
C MET A 405 -15.83 -11.13 -23.26
N ASP A 406 -16.68 -11.51 -22.32
CA ASP A 406 -17.61 -12.62 -22.39
C ASP A 406 -19.02 -12.09 -22.16
N PRO A 407 -19.96 -12.26 -23.12
CA PRO A 407 -21.34 -11.77 -22.98
C PRO A 407 -22.05 -12.30 -21.73
N ASN A 408 -21.65 -13.47 -21.23
CA ASN A 408 -22.28 -14.14 -20.09
C ASN A 408 -21.67 -13.77 -18.75
N THR A 409 -20.56 -13.07 -18.74
CA THR A 409 -19.86 -12.66 -17.50
C THR A 409 -19.88 -11.13 -17.36
N PRO A 410 -20.45 -10.57 -16.28
CA PRO A 410 -20.46 -9.13 -16.07
C PRO A 410 -19.03 -8.61 -15.90
N THR A 411 -18.78 -7.39 -16.37
CA THR A 411 -17.52 -6.67 -16.15
C THR A 411 -17.42 -6.24 -14.68
N VAL A 412 -18.44 -5.52 -14.21
CA VAL A 412 -18.63 -5.11 -12.83
C VAL A 412 -20.13 -5.20 -12.52
N THR A 413 -20.46 -5.74 -11.37
CA THR A 413 -21.84 -5.75 -10.83
C THR A 413 -21.97 -4.62 -9.83
N PHE A 414 -22.91 -3.71 -10.08
CA PHE A 414 -23.19 -2.54 -9.22
C PHE A 414 -24.48 -2.75 -8.46
N ASP A 415 -24.49 -2.45 -7.14
CA ASP A 415 -25.73 -2.45 -6.38
C ASP A 415 -25.55 -1.86 -4.98
N HIS A 416 -26.66 -1.45 -4.31
CA HIS A 416 -26.69 -0.90 -2.96
C HIS A 416 -25.77 0.32 -2.78
N ASN A 417 -25.56 1.13 -3.81
CA ASN A 417 -24.76 2.34 -3.75
C ASN A 417 -25.62 3.59 -3.48
N VAL A 418 -25.01 4.64 -3.00
CA VAL A 418 -25.63 5.95 -2.90
C VAL A 418 -24.89 6.92 -3.83
N TYR A 419 -25.57 7.33 -4.89
CA TYR A 419 -25.07 8.32 -5.86
C TYR A 419 -25.67 9.68 -5.61
N TYR A 420 -24.91 10.72 -5.84
CA TYR A 420 -25.42 12.08 -5.77
C TYR A 420 -24.60 13.06 -6.60
N SER A 421 -25.26 14.04 -7.21
CA SER A 421 -24.65 15.22 -7.79
C SER A 421 -25.52 16.43 -7.50
N PRO A 422 -24.95 17.56 -7.10
CA PRO A 422 -25.69 18.83 -6.96
C PRO A 422 -26.39 19.29 -8.26
N ALA A 423 -25.89 18.84 -9.43
CA ALA A 423 -26.49 19.12 -10.73
C ALA A 423 -27.79 18.32 -11.00
N GLY A 424 -28.07 17.30 -10.15
CA GLY A 424 -29.25 16.44 -10.28
C GLY A 424 -29.03 15.21 -11.17
N ALA A 425 -29.87 14.20 -11.01
CA ALA A 425 -29.75 12.88 -11.65
C ALA A 425 -29.72 12.90 -13.18
N ASN A 426 -30.40 13.86 -13.79
CA ASN A 426 -30.48 13.99 -15.26
C ASN A 426 -29.26 14.70 -15.89
N ALA A 427 -28.40 15.32 -15.08
CA ALA A 427 -27.17 15.95 -15.56
C ALA A 427 -25.96 15.00 -15.54
N VAL A 428 -26.09 13.87 -14.85
CA VAL A 428 -24.99 12.90 -14.64
C VAL A 428 -24.93 11.91 -15.78
N LYS A 429 -23.71 11.71 -16.28
CA LYS A 429 -23.41 10.75 -17.35
C LYS A 429 -23.02 9.40 -16.76
N TRP A 430 -23.50 8.34 -17.42
CA TRP A 430 -23.31 6.96 -17.03
C TRP A 430 -22.79 6.17 -18.21
N SER A 431 -21.84 5.30 -18.00
CA SER A 431 -21.35 4.41 -19.06
C SER A 431 -21.01 3.04 -18.47
N LEU A 432 -21.51 1.97 -19.10
CA LEU A 432 -21.21 0.60 -18.72
C LEU A 432 -21.11 -0.28 -19.98
N ASP A 433 -20.14 -1.19 -20.00
CA ASP A 433 -19.91 -2.12 -21.10
C ASP A 433 -19.81 -1.43 -22.47
N GLY A 434 -19.16 -0.24 -22.51
CA GLY A 434 -18.96 0.55 -23.71
C GLY A 434 -20.23 1.27 -24.24
N LYS A 435 -21.29 1.34 -23.43
CA LYS A 435 -22.53 2.05 -23.77
C LYS A 435 -22.78 3.20 -22.80
N ASP A 436 -23.22 4.32 -23.35
CA ASP A 436 -23.55 5.53 -22.58
C ASP A 436 -25.07 5.62 -22.32
N TYR A 437 -25.44 6.17 -21.17
CA TYR A 437 -26.81 6.39 -20.72
C TYR A 437 -26.97 7.82 -20.22
N ALA A 438 -28.08 8.46 -20.58
CA ALA A 438 -28.30 9.88 -20.34
C ALA A 438 -28.78 10.21 -18.91
N SER A 439 -29.19 9.22 -18.12
CA SER A 439 -29.63 9.41 -16.73
C SER A 439 -29.46 8.14 -15.90
N PHE A 440 -29.51 8.29 -14.59
CA PHE A 440 -29.50 7.16 -13.65
C PHE A 440 -30.65 6.16 -13.95
N GLN A 441 -31.86 6.67 -14.18
CA GLN A 441 -33.02 5.82 -14.46
C GLN A 441 -32.87 5.02 -15.75
N GLU A 442 -32.32 5.65 -16.80
CA GLU A 442 -32.05 4.96 -18.06
C GLU A 442 -31.00 3.87 -17.89
N TYR A 443 -29.90 4.19 -17.18
CA TYR A 443 -28.83 3.25 -16.86
C TYR A 443 -29.38 2.03 -16.11
N VAL A 444 -30.09 2.22 -15.00
CA VAL A 444 -30.69 1.14 -14.19
C VAL A 444 -31.64 0.29 -15.01
N LYS A 445 -32.54 0.93 -15.79
CA LYS A 445 -33.52 0.23 -16.63
C LYS A 445 -32.86 -0.60 -17.74
N ALA A 446 -31.84 -0.06 -18.36
CA ALA A 446 -31.18 -0.70 -19.50
C ALA A 446 -30.24 -1.84 -19.10
N THR A 447 -29.52 -1.67 -18.00
CA THR A 447 -28.50 -2.63 -17.56
C THR A 447 -29.01 -3.65 -16.55
N GLY A 448 -29.97 -3.25 -15.73
CA GLY A 448 -30.42 -4.01 -14.56
C GLY A 448 -29.50 -3.92 -13.36
N GLU A 449 -28.40 -3.17 -13.46
CA GLU A 449 -27.51 -2.85 -12.34
C GLU A 449 -28.12 -1.77 -11.44
N ASP A 450 -27.61 -1.63 -10.21
CA ASP A 450 -27.99 -0.58 -9.24
C ASP A 450 -29.51 -0.49 -8.92
N ARG A 451 -30.22 -1.64 -8.96
CA ARG A 451 -31.67 -1.67 -8.68
C ARG A 451 -32.01 -1.27 -7.26
N ASP A 452 -31.18 -1.64 -6.31
CA ASP A 452 -31.32 -1.31 -4.89
C ASP A 452 -30.44 -0.11 -4.47
N SER A 453 -29.85 0.58 -5.44
CA SER A 453 -29.08 1.80 -5.24
C SER A 453 -29.97 3.04 -5.21
N LYS A 454 -29.49 4.12 -4.62
CA LYS A 454 -30.22 5.38 -4.49
C LYS A 454 -29.48 6.52 -5.18
N PHE A 455 -30.23 7.41 -5.84
CA PHE A 455 -29.73 8.72 -6.22
C PHE A 455 -30.28 9.76 -5.23
N ALA A 456 -29.52 10.08 -4.19
CA ALA A 456 -29.93 10.96 -3.10
C ALA A 456 -28.71 11.57 -2.39
N ASP A 457 -28.86 12.80 -1.87
CA ASP A 457 -27.81 13.46 -1.08
C ASP A 457 -27.41 12.61 0.13
N PRO A 458 -26.14 12.17 0.26
CA PRO A 458 -25.67 11.40 1.40
C PRO A 458 -25.73 12.19 2.72
N ASN A 459 -26.01 13.49 2.69
CA ASN A 459 -26.13 14.35 3.88
C ASN A 459 -24.88 14.29 4.77
N PHE A 460 -23.73 14.59 4.21
CA PHE A 460 -22.48 14.70 4.98
C PHE A 460 -22.54 15.87 5.98
N VAL A 461 -21.83 15.72 7.11
CA VAL A 461 -21.81 16.74 8.18
C VAL A 461 -21.21 18.05 7.68
N ASN A 462 -20.01 18.02 7.10
CA ASN A 462 -19.38 19.20 6.52
C ASN A 462 -18.31 18.79 5.48
N PRO A 463 -18.70 18.43 4.25
CA PRO A 463 -17.77 17.94 3.25
C PRO A 463 -16.76 18.99 2.77
N THR A 464 -17.06 20.29 2.90
CA THR A 464 -16.11 21.36 2.55
C THR A 464 -14.95 21.48 3.56
N ALA A 465 -15.14 20.98 4.77
CA ALA A 465 -14.09 20.84 5.77
C ALA A 465 -13.59 19.36 5.88
N HIS A 466 -13.81 18.56 4.84
CA HIS A 466 -13.44 17.16 4.74
C HIS A 466 -14.03 16.28 5.86
N ASN A 467 -15.18 16.69 6.42
CA ASN A 467 -15.93 15.88 7.36
C ASN A 467 -17.07 15.16 6.63
N PHE A 468 -16.81 13.90 6.25
CA PHE A 468 -17.71 13.05 5.48
C PHE A 468 -18.55 12.11 6.36
N HIS A 469 -18.65 12.36 7.65
CA HIS A 469 -19.60 11.64 8.52
C HIS A 469 -21.04 11.89 8.07
N LEU A 470 -21.90 10.91 8.32
CA LEU A 470 -23.30 10.98 7.94
C LEU A 470 -24.11 11.74 8.99
N LYS A 471 -25.03 12.60 8.55
CA LYS A 471 -26.08 13.15 9.43
C LYS A 471 -27.17 12.11 9.68
N LYS A 472 -27.91 12.24 10.78
CA LYS A 472 -28.98 11.29 11.22
C LYS A 472 -30.05 10.98 10.18
N ASN A 473 -30.26 11.86 9.20
CA ASN A 473 -31.23 11.69 8.13
C ASN A 473 -30.59 11.24 6.80
N SER A 474 -29.35 10.77 6.82
CA SER A 474 -28.68 10.28 5.61
C SER A 474 -29.38 9.06 5.03
N PRO A 475 -29.61 9.02 3.70
CA PRO A 475 -30.15 7.84 3.03
C PRO A 475 -29.17 6.66 3.00
N ALA A 476 -27.91 6.88 3.35
CA ALA A 476 -26.86 5.86 3.42
C ALA A 476 -26.97 4.99 4.68
N ILE A 477 -27.62 5.49 5.75
CA ILE A 477 -27.72 4.78 7.04
C ILE A 477 -28.55 3.51 6.89
N GLY A 478 -27.96 2.37 7.26
CA GLY A 478 -28.59 1.06 7.27
C GLY A 478 -29.12 0.60 5.91
N SER A 479 -28.64 1.16 4.81
CA SER A 479 -29.09 0.82 3.46
C SER A 479 -28.11 -0.07 2.69
N GLY A 480 -26.97 -0.41 3.27
CA GLY A 480 -26.02 -1.34 2.67
C GLY A 480 -26.43 -2.79 2.86
N VAL A 481 -25.92 -3.66 1.98
CA VAL A 481 -26.06 -5.11 2.08
C VAL A 481 -24.89 -5.71 2.87
N ASN A 482 -25.19 -6.58 3.82
CA ASN A 482 -24.15 -7.27 4.58
C ASN A 482 -23.56 -8.42 3.76
N LEU A 483 -22.36 -8.23 3.25
CA LEU A 483 -21.61 -9.22 2.46
C LEU A 483 -20.72 -10.13 3.32
N GLY A 484 -20.84 -10.05 4.65
CA GLY A 484 -20.01 -10.79 5.59
C GLY A 484 -18.74 -10.04 5.99
N LYS A 485 -18.26 -10.33 7.21
CA LYS A 485 -17.13 -9.63 7.83
C LYS A 485 -15.84 -9.69 7.01
N ASP A 486 -15.60 -10.79 6.33
CA ASP A 486 -14.38 -10.95 5.52
C ASP A 486 -14.35 -9.98 4.33
N ILE A 487 -15.52 -9.56 3.85
CA ILE A 487 -15.66 -8.62 2.74
C ILE A 487 -15.77 -7.18 3.25
N VAL A 488 -16.74 -6.88 4.11
CA VAL A 488 -16.99 -5.49 4.55
C VAL A 488 -16.02 -4.99 5.63
N GLY A 489 -15.28 -5.89 6.26
CA GLY A 489 -14.39 -5.56 7.38
C GLY A 489 -15.09 -5.59 8.73
N SER A 490 -14.31 -5.47 9.80
CA SER A 490 -14.82 -5.35 11.17
C SER A 490 -15.02 -3.90 11.59
N GLU A 491 -14.36 -2.99 10.93
CA GLU A 491 -14.22 -1.58 11.31
C GLU A 491 -14.44 -0.66 10.11
N ASP A 492 -14.98 0.52 10.37
CA ASP A 492 -15.08 1.63 9.44
C ASP A 492 -13.73 2.37 9.29
N LEU A 493 -13.70 3.49 8.57
CA LEU A 493 -12.48 4.29 8.36
C LEU A 493 -11.81 4.75 9.67
N GLU A 494 -12.57 4.96 10.73
CA GLU A 494 -12.06 5.44 12.02
C GLU A 494 -11.90 4.34 13.08
N GLY A 495 -12.07 3.07 12.71
CA GLY A 495 -11.94 1.94 13.61
C GLY A 495 -13.20 1.65 14.43
N ASN A 496 -14.35 2.21 14.04
CA ASN A 496 -15.62 1.86 14.68
C ASN A 496 -16.17 0.55 14.14
N PRO A 497 -16.92 -0.24 14.97
CA PRO A 497 -17.53 -1.48 14.50
C PRO A 497 -18.41 -1.28 13.27
N ARG A 498 -18.14 -2.04 12.19
CA ARG A 498 -18.77 -1.86 10.88
C ARG A 498 -20.21 -2.34 10.81
N CYS A 499 -20.58 -3.33 11.56
CA CYS A 499 -21.91 -3.91 11.50
C CYS A 499 -22.59 -3.82 12.85
N THR A 500 -23.61 -2.95 12.96
CA THR A 500 -24.40 -2.79 14.18
C THR A 500 -25.82 -3.30 13.94
N ASN A 501 -26.28 -4.26 14.74
CA ASN A 501 -27.63 -4.83 14.64
C ASN A 501 -27.99 -5.40 13.26
N SER A 502 -27.07 -6.07 12.57
CA SER A 502 -27.20 -6.64 11.22
C SER A 502 -27.43 -5.61 10.11
N LYS A 503 -27.38 -4.33 10.39
CA LYS A 503 -27.41 -3.24 9.41
C LYS A 503 -26.01 -2.75 9.16
N ILE A 504 -25.80 -2.24 7.96
CA ILE A 504 -24.53 -1.66 7.53
C ILE A 504 -24.80 -0.35 6.80
N ASP A 505 -24.01 0.66 7.07
CA ASP A 505 -24.12 1.93 6.39
C ASP A 505 -23.34 1.88 5.05
N VAL A 506 -23.84 2.61 4.08
CA VAL A 506 -23.15 2.80 2.79
C VAL A 506 -22.05 3.85 2.95
N GLY A 507 -20.89 3.61 2.34
CA GLY A 507 -19.73 4.49 2.46
C GLY A 507 -18.73 4.05 3.54
N CYS A 508 -17.68 4.84 3.74
CA CYS A 508 -16.54 4.48 4.59
C CYS A 508 -16.75 4.72 6.09
N TYR A 509 -17.82 5.40 6.49
CA TYR A 509 -18.15 5.64 7.89
C TYR A 509 -19.41 4.89 8.32
N GLU A 510 -19.45 4.48 9.57
CA GLU A 510 -20.64 3.95 10.24
C GLU A 510 -21.22 5.01 11.17
N MET A 511 -22.55 5.24 11.11
CA MET A 511 -23.24 6.23 11.94
C MET A 511 -23.28 5.75 13.39
N ARG A 512 -22.96 6.63 14.32
CA ARG A 512 -23.02 6.39 15.79
C ARG A 512 -24.32 6.89 16.40
#